data_d641e93591ab583311b2c28c0e8b49fb
#
_entry.id   d641e93591ab583311b2c28c0e8b49fb
#
_cell.length_a   1.000
_cell.length_b   1.000
_cell.length_c   1.000
_cell.angle_alpha   90.00
_cell.angle_beta   90.00
_cell.angle_gamma   90.00
#
_symmetry.space_group_name_H-M   'P 1'
#
loop_
_entity.id
_entity.type
_entity.pdbx_description
1 polymer ?
#
loop_
_entity_poly.entity_id
_entity_poly.type
_entity_poly.pdbx_seq_one_letter_code
_entity_poly.pdbx_strand_id
1 'polypeptide(L)'
;MAALPGIAQAQTDTTALSQELKSAVVRMTRGTRDKFKLENTELISQGQLLRAACCNLGESFTASPSVDVSYADAATGARQIKLLGLSGTYVQMLTENIPNLRGAAMPYSLGFVPGPWMQSIQVSKGASSVKNGYESTTGQINIEFQKPQAKEGVRGNAYFDSKLKFEANADANMHLSERFSGSLLLHYEDRQSAHDSNKDGFMDMPKVRQYNVMNRWAYVSPGFISQLSIRLLRDERNGGTSAHAHLAHGVPPYATSAHTDRYEAQWKNAVLFQDGRN
;
A
#
# COMPACT_ATOMS: atom_id res chain seq x y z
N MET A 1 58.36 -5.30 -28.24
CA MET A 1 57.94 -5.58 -26.85
C MET A 1 57.13 -4.41 -26.37
N ALA A 2 55.81 -4.52 -26.42
CA ALA A 2 54.87 -3.51 -25.92
C ALA A 2 54.13 -4.09 -24.73
N ALA A 3 54.27 -3.45 -23.58
CA ALA A 3 53.61 -3.82 -22.35
C ALA A 3 52.15 -3.29 -22.35
N LEU A 4 51.20 -4.17 -22.12
CA LEU A 4 49.80 -3.85 -21.90
C LEU A 4 49.58 -3.33 -20.46
N PRO A 5 48.79 -2.28 -20.26
CA PRO A 5 48.45 -1.81 -18.92
C PRO A 5 47.39 -2.72 -18.28
N GLY A 6 47.61 -3.05 -17.02
CA GLY A 6 46.75 -3.90 -16.21
C GLY A 6 45.40 -3.24 -15.97
N ILE A 7 44.35 -4.05 -16.10
CA ILE A 7 42.97 -3.70 -15.73
C ILE A 7 42.89 -3.70 -14.22
N ALA A 8 42.71 -2.53 -13.62
CA ALA A 8 42.36 -2.42 -12.19
C ALA A 8 40.93 -2.92 -12.00
N GLN A 9 40.78 -4.05 -11.30
CA GLN A 9 39.49 -4.52 -10.81
C GLN A 9 39.01 -3.59 -9.70
N ALA A 10 37.95 -2.85 -9.99
CA ALA A 10 37.21 -2.18 -8.93
C ALA A 10 36.50 -3.23 -8.07
N GLN A 11 37.05 -3.57 -6.95
CA GLN A 11 36.35 -4.27 -5.86
C GLN A 11 35.34 -3.28 -5.29
N THR A 12 34.10 -3.41 -5.71
CA THR A 12 32.97 -2.70 -5.12
C THR A 12 32.77 -3.20 -3.69
N ASP A 13 32.87 -2.27 -2.76
CA ASP A 13 32.73 -2.46 -1.31
C ASP A 13 31.30 -2.93 -0.92
N THR A 14 30.99 -4.19 -1.20
CA THR A 14 29.76 -4.84 -0.74
C THR A 14 29.71 -5.04 0.77
N THR A 15 30.86 -4.95 1.43
CA THR A 15 30.97 -5.05 2.90
C THR A 15 30.46 -3.81 3.61
N ALA A 16 30.64 -2.60 3.05
CA ALA A 16 30.15 -1.37 3.63
C ALA A 16 28.61 -1.30 3.62
N LEU A 17 27.98 -1.72 2.50
CA LEU A 17 26.51 -1.77 2.40
C LEU A 17 25.88 -2.79 3.35
N SER A 18 26.53 -3.93 3.55
CA SER A 18 26.03 -4.96 4.49
C SER A 18 26.17 -4.56 5.95
N GLN A 19 27.16 -3.74 6.27
CA GLN A 19 27.40 -3.25 7.63
C GLN A 19 26.42 -2.11 8.00
N GLU A 20 26.07 -1.23 7.07
CA GLU A 20 25.01 -0.22 7.27
C GLU A 20 23.62 -0.86 7.41
N LEU A 21 23.30 -1.87 6.61
CA LEU A 21 22.04 -2.60 6.74
C LEU A 21 21.94 -3.35 8.07
N LYS A 22 23.03 -3.95 8.58
CA LYS A 22 23.05 -4.58 9.91
C LYS A 22 22.88 -3.57 11.03
N SER A 23 23.48 -2.39 10.95
CA SER A 23 23.34 -1.36 11.97
C SER A 23 21.93 -0.73 11.97
N ALA A 24 21.27 -0.59 10.81
CA ALA A 24 19.89 -0.13 10.70
C ALA A 24 18.90 -1.13 11.30
N VAL A 25 19.07 -2.42 11.05
CA VAL A 25 18.25 -3.50 11.63
C VAL A 25 18.41 -3.56 13.15
N VAL A 26 19.64 -3.39 13.68
CA VAL A 26 19.89 -3.40 15.13
C VAL A 26 19.30 -2.17 15.83
N ARG A 27 19.24 -1.01 15.19
CA ARG A 27 18.57 0.18 15.76
C ARG A 27 17.05 0.06 15.79
N MET A 28 16.42 -0.59 14.80
CA MET A 28 14.97 -0.86 14.82
C MET A 28 14.57 -1.88 15.89
N THR A 29 15.45 -2.82 16.24
CA THR A 29 15.15 -3.86 17.27
C THR A 29 15.32 -3.36 18.70
N ARG A 30 15.93 -2.21 18.93
CA ARG A 30 16.24 -1.72 20.29
C ARG A 30 15.12 -0.88 20.94
N GLY A 31 14.03 -0.57 20.20
CA GLY A 31 12.95 0.31 20.66
C GLY A 31 11.66 -0.37 21.07
N THR A 32 11.48 -1.67 20.80
CA THR A 32 10.25 -2.37 21.20
C THR A 32 10.64 -3.74 21.71
N ARG A 33 10.56 -3.92 23.02
CA ARG A 33 10.45 -5.26 23.62
C ARG A 33 9.06 -5.77 23.23
N ASP A 34 8.90 -6.22 21.98
CA ASP A 34 7.77 -7.00 21.57
C ASP A 34 7.85 -8.38 22.24
N LYS A 35 7.23 -8.47 23.41
CA LYS A 35 6.96 -9.74 24.09
C LYS A 35 5.99 -10.64 23.30
N PHE A 36 5.56 -10.18 22.12
CA PHE A 36 4.72 -10.89 21.18
C PHE A 36 5.33 -10.84 19.77
N LYS A 37 6.55 -11.33 19.59
CA LYS A 37 6.92 -11.87 18.27
C LYS A 37 6.07 -13.12 18.07
N LEU A 38 4.89 -12.93 17.53
CA LEU A 38 4.14 -14.02 16.91
C LEU A 38 5.04 -14.59 15.82
N GLU A 39 5.46 -15.85 15.99
CA GLU A 39 6.39 -16.58 15.10
C GLU A 39 5.94 -16.61 13.63
N ASN A 40 4.72 -16.14 13.33
CA ASN A 40 4.07 -16.17 12.03
C ASN A 40 3.81 -14.78 11.43
N THR A 41 4.60 -13.76 11.78
CA THR A 41 4.44 -12.42 11.19
C THR A 41 5.51 -12.17 10.14
N GLU A 42 5.08 -11.88 8.91
CA GLU A 42 5.92 -11.42 7.81
C GLU A 42 5.87 -9.90 7.73
N LEU A 43 7.03 -9.25 7.59
CA LEU A 43 7.14 -7.81 7.40
C LEU A 43 7.65 -7.51 5.99
N ILE A 44 6.83 -6.85 5.19
CA ILE A 44 7.23 -6.29 3.89
C ILE A 44 7.66 -4.86 4.14
N SER A 45 8.95 -4.60 4.00
CA SER A 45 9.56 -3.29 4.24
C SER A 45 9.40 -2.34 3.04
N GLN A 46 9.56 -1.03 3.27
CA GLN A 46 9.54 -0.03 2.22
C GLN A 46 10.54 -0.34 1.08
N GLY A 47 11.74 -0.82 1.41
CA GLY A 47 12.72 -1.20 0.41
C GLY A 47 12.29 -2.37 -0.48
N GLN A 48 11.48 -3.31 0.03
CA GLN A 48 10.89 -4.38 -0.77
C GLN A 48 9.75 -3.85 -1.65
N LEU A 49 8.89 -2.99 -1.10
CA LEU A 49 7.82 -2.33 -1.84
C LEU A 49 8.35 -1.50 -3.03
N LEU A 50 9.39 -0.72 -2.82
CA LEU A 50 10.05 0.06 -3.88
C LEU A 50 10.69 -0.83 -4.96
N ARG A 51 11.32 -1.95 -4.57
CA ARG A 51 11.90 -2.89 -5.54
C ARG A 51 10.85 -3.61 -6.38
N ALA A 52 9.70 -3.91 -5.80
CA ALA A 52 8.58 -4.50 -6.52
C ALA A 52 7.87 -3.49 -7.44
N ALA A 53 8.27 -2.20 -7.42
CA ALA A 53 7.64 -1.11 -8.18
C ALA A 53 6.11 -1.10 -8.04
N CYS A 54 5.61 -1.37 -6.82
CA CYS A 54 4.20 -1.55 -6.56
C CYS A 54 3.43 -0.24 -6.73
N CYS A 55 2.46 -0.21 -7.62
CA CYS A 55 1.58 0.93 -7.80
C CYS A 55 0.55 1.03 -6.67
N ASN A 56 0.07 -0.10 -6.16
CA ASN A 56 -0.94 -0.14 -5.10
C ASN A 56 -0.76 -1.34 -4.16
N LEU A 57 -1.56 -1.37 -3.09
CA LEU A 57 -1.50 -2.43 -2.09
C LEU A 57 -1.67 -3.84 -2.68
N GLY A 58 -2.58 -4.03 -3.65
CA GLY A 58 -2.79 -5.34 -4.27
C GLY A 58 -1.54 -5.88 -4.96
N GLU A 59 -0.78 -5.02 -5.61
CA GLU A 59 0.46 -5.39 -6.30
C GLU A 59 1.62 -5.63 -5.33
N SER A 60 1.55 -5.07 -4.12
CA SER A 60 2.57 -5.22 -3.09
C SER A 60 2.76 -6.65 -2.60
N PHE A 61 1.76 -7.51 -2.80
CA PHE A 61 1.81 -8.90 -2.37
C PHE A 61 2.42 -9.86 -3.39
N THR A 62 2.77 -9.41 -4.59
CA THR A 62 3.38 -10.26 -5.63
C THR A 62 4.68 -10.93 -5.18
N ALA A 63 5.39 -10.32 -4.24
CA ALA A 63 6.62 -10.87 -3.64
C ALA A 63 6.37 -11.60 -2.31
N SER A 64 5.13 -11.65 -1.80
CA SER A 64 4.81 -12.34 -0.55
C SER A 64 4.36 -13.77 -0.83
N PRO A 65 5.04 -14.78 -0.29
CA PRO A 65 4.61 -16.17 -0.45
C PRO A 65 3.36 -16.51 0.37
N SER A 66 2.92 -15.60 1.23
CA SER A 66 1.85 -15.85 2.19
C SER A 66 0.50 -15.34 1.75
N VAL A 67 0.50 -14.36 0.85
CA VAL A 67 -0.70 -13.65 0.40
C VAL A 67 -0.81 -13.78 -1.11
N ASP A 68 -1.92 -14.34 -1.56
CA ASP A 68 -2.28 -14.37 -2.96
C ASP A 68 -3.34 -13.29 -3.25
N VAL A 69 -3.15 -12.56 -4.34
CA VAL A 69 -4.10 -11.53 -4.80
C VAL A 69 -4.47 -11.83 -6.23
N SER A 70 -5.74 -12.05 -6.46
CA SER A 70 -6.30 -12.31 -7.78
C SER A 70 -7.44 -11.32 -8.09
N TYR A 71 -7.76 -11.15 -9.38
CA TYR A 71 -8.96 -10.44 -9.77
C TYR A 71 -10.18 -11.33 -9.55
N ALA A 72 -11.18 -10.81 -8.88
CA ALA A 72 -12.46 -11.50 -8.65
C ALA A 72 -13.46 -11.18 -9.77
N ASP A 73 -13.34 -10.00 -10.37
CA ASP A 73 -14.20 -9.54 -11.47
C ASP A 73 -13.41 -8.58 -12.37
N ALA A 74 -13.35 -8.90 -13.64
CA ALA A 74 -12.66 -8.08 -14.65
C ALA A 74 -13.44 -6.80 -14.97
N ALA A 75 -14.77 -6.83 -14.97
CA ALA A 75 -15.59 -5.70 -15.37
C ALA A 75 -15.47 -4.51 -14.39
N THR A 76 -15.36 -4.79 -13.11
CA THR A 76 -15.21 -3.75 -12.07
C THR A 76 -13.76 -3.61 -11.55
N GLY A 77 -12.87 -4.56 -11.92
CA GLY A 77 -11.52 -4.64 -11.39
C GLY A 77 -11.46 -4.98 -9.91
N ALA A 78 -12.51 -5.61 -9.38
CA ALA A 78 -12.55 -6.09 -8.02
C ALA A 78 -11.46 -7.15 -7.80
N ARG A 79 -10.76 -7.05 -6.68
CA ARG A 79 -9.66 -7.97 -6.31
C ARG A 79 -10.04 -8.79 -5.10
N GLN A 80 -9.53 -9.99 -5.05
CA GLN A 80 -9.68 -10.89 -3.93
C GLN A 80 -8.31 -11.20 -3.33
N ILE A 81 -8.21 -10.99 -2.03
CA ILE A 81 -7.05 -11.45 -1.24
C ILE A 81 -7.33 -12.87 -0.75
N LYS A 82 -6.29 -13.70 -0.72
CA LYS A 82 -6.32 -15.01 -0.06
C LYS A 82 -5.13 -15.11 0.89
N LEU A 83 -5.39 -15.52 2.10
CA LEU A 83 -4.39 -15.79 3.10
C LEU A 83 -4.58 -17.22 3.60
N LEU A 84 -3.52 -18.02 3.53
CA LEU A 84 -3.57 -19.46 3.83
C LEU A 84 -4.62 -20.22 2.97
N GLY A 85 -4.85 -19.78 1.73
CA GLY A 85 -5.79 -20.39 0.79
C GLY A 85 -7.26 -19.99 0.99
N LEU A 86 -7.61 -19.24 2.04
CA LEU A 86 -8.98 -18.78 2.32
C LEU A 86 -9.20 -17.34 1.83
N SER A 87 -10.42 -17.05 1.40
CA SER A 87 -10.80 -15.77 0.82
C SER A 87 -10.74 -14.61 1.80
N GLY A 88 -10.70 -13.40 1.28
CA GLY A 88 -10.47 -12.15 2.00
C GLY A 88 -11.47 -11.81 3.09
N THR A 89 -12.69 -12.37 3.08
CA THR A 89 -13.67 -12.18 4.16
C THR A 89 -13.19 -12.72 5.51
N TYR A 90 -12.19 -13.59 5.51
CA TYR A 90 -11.58 -14.17 6.71
C TYR A 90 -10.25 -13.49 7.08
N VAL A 91 -9.83 -12.49 6.32
CA VAL A 91 -8.62 -11.71 6.56
C VAL A 91 -9.00 -10.33 7.08
N GLN A 92 -8.47 -9.96 8.23
CA GLN A 92 -8.71 -8.64 8.77
C GLN A 92 -7.73 -7.63 8.19
N MET A 93 -8.27 -6.56 7.60
CA MET A 93 -7.47 -5.43 7.11
C MET A 93 -7.38 -4.34 8.17
N LEU A 94 -6.17 -3.88 8.42
CA LEU A 94 -5.87 -2.82 9.37
C LEU A 94 -5.08 -1.70 8.66
N THR A 95 -5.33 -0.48 9.06
CA THR A 95 -4.47 0.67 8.74
C THR A 95 -3.98 1.25 10.05
N GLU A 96 -2.66 1.18 10.27
CA GLU A 96 -2.03 1.67 11.50
C GLU A 96 -2.68 1.09 12.77
N ASN A 97 -2.92 -0.22 12.76
CA ASN A 97 -3.55 -1.01 13.81
C ASN A 97 -5.03 -0.65 14.10
N ILE A 98 -5.70 0.03 13.18
CA ILE A 98 -7.15 0.27 13.25
C ILE A 98 -7.85 -0.50 12.12
N PRO A 99 -8.91 -1.29 12.41
CA PRO A 99 -9.69 -1.97 11.38
C PRO A 99 -10.18 -1.01 10.31
N ASN A 100 -9.85 -1.30 9.06
CA ASN A 100 -10.15 -0.46 7.90
C ASN A 100 -10.34 -1.34 6.65
N LEU A 101 -10.85 -0.76 5.56
CA LEU A 101 -10.99 -1.43 4.26
C LEU A 101 -11.86 -2.70 4.36
N ARG A 102 -13.01 -2.59 5.01
CA ARG A 102 -13.90 -3.69 5.39
C ARG A 102 -15.18 -3.73 4.56
N GLY A 103 -15.88 -4.86 4.62
CA GLY A 103 -17.22 -5.03 4.04
C GLY A 103 -17.22 -4.89 2.50
N ALA A 104 -18.22 -4.23 1.94
CA ALA A 104 -18.42 -4.08 0.50
C ALA A 104 -17.29 -3.32 -0.20
N ALA A 105 -16.54 -2.49 0.52
CA ALA A 105 -15.39 -1.78 -0.04
C ALA A 105 -14.15 -2.66 -0.21
N MET A 106 -14.08 -3.82 0.46
CA MET A 106 -12.89 -4.67 0.50
C MET A 106 -12.36 -5.06 -0.90
N PRO A 107 -13.19 -5.49 -1.87
CA PRO A 107 -12.69 -5.89 -3.18
C PRO A 107 -12.01 -4.76 -3.97
N TYR A 108 -12.37 -3.51 -3.71
CA TYR A 108 -11.80 -2.32 -4.36
C TYR A 108 -10.67 -1.69 -3.55
N SER A 109 -10.67 -1.93 -2.24
CA SER A 109 -9.79 -1.29 -1.27
C SER A 109 -8.31 -1.53 -1.51
N LEU A 110 -7.96 -2.65 -2.14
CA LEU A 110 -6.57 -2.98 -2.52
C LEU A 110 -6.01 -2.01 -3.57
N GLY A 111 -6.88 -1.39 -4.37
CA GLY A 111 -6.52 -0.33 -5.30
C GLY A 111 -6.52 1.07 -4.67
N PHE A 112 -7.09 1.24 -3.47
CA PHE A 112 -7.20 2.55 -2.84
C PHE A 112 -5.94 3.00 -2.11
N VAL A 113 -5.00 2.10 -1.84
CA VAL A 113 -3.78 2.40 -1.10
C VAL A 113 -2.60 2.47 -2.07
N PRO A 114 -2.08 3.67 -2.37
CA PRO A 114 -0.93 3.84 -3.25
C PRO A 114 0.34 3.22 -2.65
N GLY A 115 1.12 2.52 -3.49
CA GLY A 115 2.37 1.88 -3.10
C GLY A 115 3.36 2.83 -2.41
N PRO A 116 3.64 4.01 -3.00
CA PRO A 116 4.57 4.98 -2.44
C PRO A 116 4.19 5.54 -1.06
N TRP A 117 2.92 5.45 -0.66
CA TRP A 117 2.47 5.92 0.65
C TRP A 117 2.81 4.96 1.79
N MET A 118 3.05 3.69 1.46
CA MET A 118 3.28 2.63 2.44
C MET A 118 4.72 2.64 2.94
N GLN A 119 4.88 2.63 4.25
CA GLN A 119 6.16 2.43 4.92
C GLN A 119 6.45 0.95 5.11
N SER A 120 5.43 0.18 5.48
CA SER A 120 5.53 -1.27 5.63
C SER A 120 4.14 -1.92 5.61
N ILE A 121 4.13 -3.22 5.31
CA ILE A 121 2.96 -4.08 5.46
C ILE A 121 3.35 -5.21 6.41
N GLN A 122 2.53 -5.47 7.42
CA GLN A 122 2.68 -6.58 8.35
C GLN A 122 1.60 -7.60 8.05
N VAL A 123 2.01 -8.82 7.76
CA VAL A 123 1.11 -9.96 7.51
C VAL A 123 1.26 -10.94 8.67
N SER A 124 0.25 -11.03 9.51
CA SER A 124 0.18 -11.98 10.63
C SER A 124 -0.75 -13.13 10.27
N LYS A 125 -0.26 -14.36 10.36
CA LYS A 125 -0.98 -15.58 10.02
C LYS A 125 -1.66 -16.17 11.26
N GLY A 126 -2.86 -16.72 11.07
CA GLY A 126 -3.66 -17.30 12.14
C GLY A 126 -4.56 -16.29 12.85
N ALA A 127 -5.42 -16.77 13.75
CA ALA A 127 -6.36 -15.94 14.48
C ALA A 127 -5.62 -14.83 15.26
N SER A 128 -6.08 -13.60 15.10
CA SER A 128 -5.48 -12.46 15.80
C SER A 128 -6.21 -12.11 17.10
N SER A 129 -5.70 -11.08 17.78
CA SER A 129 -6.29 -10.61 19.03
C SER A 129 -7.73 -10.13 18.84
N VAL A 130 -8.61 -10.52 19.74
CA VAL A 130 -10.02 -10.08 19.85
C VAL A 130 -10.14 -8.55 19.92
N LYS A 131 -9.08 -7.86 20.37
CA LYS A 131 -8.99 -6.40 20.41
C LYS A 131 -9.31 -5.74 19.06
N ASN A 132 -8.92 -6.38 17.95
CA ASN A 132 -9.09 -5.86 16.60
C ASN A 132 -10.43 -6.27 15.96
N GLY A 133 -11.22 -7.13 16.60
CA GLY A 133 -12.50 -7.64 16.11
C GLY A 133 -12.43 -9.12 15.72
N TYR A 134 -13.54 -9.62 15.17
CA TYR A 134 -13.75 -11.06 14.91
C TYR A 134 -13.33 -11.51 13.49
N GLU A 135 -12.98 -10.61 12.62
CA GLU A 135 -12.77 -10.89 11.19
C GLU A 135 -11.44 -11.62 10.89
N SER A 136 -10.52 -11.65 11.84
CA SER A 136 -9.22 -12.29 11.67
C SER A 136 -9.28 -13.80 11.96
N THR A 137 -9.84 -14.56 11.04
CA THR A 137 -9.86 -16.02 11.15
C THR A 137 -8.58 -16.64 10.59
N THR A 138 -8.14 -16.18 9.42
CA THR A 138 -6.90 -16.66 8.76
C THR A 138 -5.70 -15.80 9.08
N GLY A 139 -5.92 -14.56 9.45
CA GLY A 139 -4.88 -13.61 9.81
C GLY A 139 -5.29 -12.16 9.63
N GLN A 140 -4.33 -11.29 9.82
CA GLN A 140 -4.50 -9.86 9.65
C GLN A 140 -3.39 -9.26 8.79
N ILE A 141 -3.74 -8.24 8.05
CA ILE A 141 -2.81 -7.44 7.26
C ILE A 141 -2.89 -6.00 7.77
N ASN A 142 -1.79 -5.51 8.33
CA ASN A 142 -1.68 -4.14 8.83
C ASN A 142 -0.78 -3.31 7.91
N ILE A 143 -1.30 -2.17 7.47
CA ILE A 143 -0.61 -1.23 6.59
C ILE A 143 -0.15 -0.05 7.42
N GLU A 144 1.15 0.22 7.40
CA GLU A 144 1.72 1.41 8.00
C GLU A 144 2.05 2.42 6.91
N PHE A 145 1.50 3.64 7.03
CA PHE A 145 1.83 4.75 6.14
C PHE A 145 3.09 5.47 6.61
N GLN A 146 3.71 6.19 5.68
CA GLN A 146 4.83 7.08 5.99
C GLN A 146 4.42 8.08 7.08
N LYS A 147 5.30 8.23 8.08
CA LYS A 147 5.02 9.06 9.24
C LYS A 147 5.42 10.53 8.98
N PRO A 148 4.67 11.51 9.52
CA PRO A 148 5.02 12.93 9.40
C PRO A 148 6.39 13.31 9.97
N GLN A 149 6.91 12.50 10.92
CA GLN A 149 8.23 12.67 11.52
C GLN A 149 9.38 12.12 10.65
N ALA A 150 9.09 11.58 9.47
CA ALA A 150 10.12 11.15 8.53
C ALA A 150 10.95 12.35 8.06
N LYS A 151 12.07 12.07 7.38
CA LYS A 151 12.96 13.11 6.86
C LYS A 151 12.16 14.16 6.08
N GLU A 152 12.40 15.41 6.41
CA GLU A 152 11.82 16.56 5.72
C GLU A 152 12.20 16.56 4.23
N GLY A 153 11.26 16.95 3.39
CA GLY A 153 11.47 17.06 1.95
C GLY A 153 10.22 16.72 1.14
N VAL A 154 10.36 16.91 -0.16
CA VAL A 154 9.34 16.60 -1.16
C VAL A 154 9.86 15.46 -2.02
N ARG A 155 9.01 14.48 -2.30
CA ARG A 155 9.29 13.36 -3.21
C ARG A 155 8.15 13.25 -4.20
N GLY A 156 8.46 12.82 -5.40
CA GLY A 156 7.48 12.53 -6.42
C GLY A 156 7.91 11.35 -7.26
N ASN A 157 6.95 10.59 -7.76
CA ASN A 157 7.16 9.59 -8.78
C ASN A 157 6.02 9.60 -9.78
N ALA A 158 6.31 9.15 -10.99
CA ALA A 158 5.31 8.91 -12.02
C ALA A 158 5.57 7.54 -12.65
N TYR A 159 4.48 6.87 -13.01
CA TYR A 159 4.50 5.58 -13.68
C TYR A 159 3.63 5.66 -14.93
N PHE A 160 4.09 5.03 -15.98
CA PHE A 160 3.35 4.90 -17.23
C PHE A 160 3.59 3.51 -17.82
N ASP A 161 2.55 2.87 -18.32
CA ASP A 161 2.66 1.56 -18.96
C ASP A 161 2.16 1.54 -20.41
N SER A 162 2.45 0.43 -21.10
CA SER A 162 2.06 0.24 -22.50
C SER A 162 0.54 0.13 -22.71
N LYS A 163 -0.23 -0.05 -21.65
CA LYS A 163 -1.70 -0.07 -21.66
C LYS A 163 -2.30 1.31 -21.36
N LEU A 164 -1.49 2.37 -21.49
CA LEU A 164 -1.87 3.77 -21.26
C LEU A 164 -2.41 4.01 -19.81
N LYS A 165 -1.90 3.29 -18.84
CA LYS A 165 -2.07 3.65 -17.43
C LYS A 165 -1.06 4.73 -17.08
N PHE A 166 -1.55 5.82 -16.55
CA PHE A 166 -0.73 6.88 -15.95
C PHE A 166 -0.99 6.94 -14.46
N GLU A 167 0.06 7.06 -13.68
CA GLU A 167 -0.02 7.22 -12.23
C GLU A 167 1.01 8.25 -11.79
N ALA A 168 0.62 9.15 -10.90
CA ALA A 168 1.48 10.16 -10.32
C ALA A 168 1.29 10.20 -8.81
N ASN A 169 2.40 10.23 -8.09
CA ASN A 169 2.43 10.36 -6.64
C ASN A 169 3.34 11.51 -6.24
N ALA A 170 2.94 12.25 -5.22
CA ALA A 170 3.77 13.25 -4.58
C ALA A 170 3.57 13.19 -3.07
N ASP A 171 4.63 13.33 -2.31
CA ASP A 171 4.57 13.47 -0.86
C ASP A 171 5.51 14.57 -0.37
N ALA A 172 5.06 15.28 0.66
CA ALA A 172 5.82 16.32 1.31
C ALA A 172 5.77 16.14 2.83
N ASN A 173 6.92 16.15 3.48
CA ASN A 173 7.05 16.14 4.93
C ASN A 173 7.63 17.48 5.40
N MET A 174 7.03 18.05 6.43
CA MET A 174 7.40 19.35 7.00
C MET A 174 7.55 19.23 8.52
N HIS A 175 8.62 19.78 9.06
CA HIS A 175 8.79 19.95 10.50
C HIS A 175 8.49 21.43 10.86
N LEU A 176 7.32 21.69 11.43
CA LEU A 176 6.93 23.05 11.82
C LEU A 176 7.59 23.48 13.13
N SER A 177 7.91 22.50 13.99
CA SER A 177 8.69 22.69 15.21
C SER A 177 9.33 21.37 15.62
N GLU A 178 10.17 21.38 16.66
CA GLU A 178 10.76 20.15 17.24
C GLU A 178 9.73 19.09 17.66
N ARG A 179 8.49 19.50 17.92
CA ARG A 179 7.42 18.63 18.40
C ARG A 179 6.28 18.44 17.42
N PHE A 180 6.19 19.28 16.39
CA PHE A 180 5.05 19.30 15.48
C PHE A 180 5.49 19.10 14.03
N SER A 181 4.99 18.03 13.42
CA SER A 181 5.31 17.63 12.05
C SER A 181 4.04 17.42 11.26
N GLY A 182 4.08 17.76 9.97
CA GLY A 182 3.00 17.53 9.02
C GLY A 182 3.47 16.77 7.80
N SER A 183 2.56 16.06 7.13
CA SER A 183 2.80 15.50 5.82
C SER A 183 1.55 15.58 4.94
N LEU A 184 1.79 15.77 3.65
CA LEU A 184 0.79 15.72 2.59
C LEU A 184 1.19 14.64 1.60
N LEU A 185 0.26 13.72 1.30
CA LEU A 185 0.45 12.66 0.32
C LEU A 185 -0.62 12.82 -0.74
N LEU A 186 -0.21 12.82 -2.00
CA LEU A 186 -1.05 12.99 -3.18
C LEU A 186 -0.88 11.80 -4.10
N HIS A 187 -2.00 11.35 -4.69
CA HIS A 187 -2.00 10.29 -5.68
C HIS A 187 -3.06 10.55 -6.75
N TYR A 188 -2.69 10.30 -7.97
CA TYR A 188 -3.56 10.31 -9.14
C TYR A 188 -3.31 9.08 -9.98
N GLU A 189 -4.38 8.40 -10.41
CA GLU A 189 -4.33 7.31 -11.39
C GLU A 189 -5.34 7.59 -12.49
N ASP A 190 -4.93 7.42 -13.75
CA ASP A 190 -5.80 7.46 -14.90
C ASP A 190 -5.48 6.33 -15.87
N ARG A 191 -6.48 5.53 -16.20
CA ARG A 191 -6.43 4.47 -17.20
C ARG A 191 -7.72 4.49 -17.98
N GLN A 192 -7.69 5.10 -19.16
CA GLN A 192 -8.87 5.25 -20.03
C GLN A 192 -8.88 4.28 -21.20
N SER A 193 -7.89 3.44 -21.32
CA SER A 193 -7.77 2.48 -22.41
C SER A 193 -8.72 1.29 -22.19
N ALA A 194 -9.47 0.94 -23.24
CA ALA A 194 -10.35 -0.21 -23.28
C ALA A 194 -9.64 -1.35 -24.03
N HIS A 195 -8.78 -2.10 -23.36
CA HIS A 195 -8.12 -3.27 -23.93
C HIS A 195 -9.00 -4.50 -23.85
N ASP A 196 -9.00 -5.25 -24.95
CA ASP A 196 -9.63 -6.54 -25.14
C ASP A 196 -8.59 -7.41 -25.86
N SER A 197 -7.71 -8.04 -25.07
CA SER A 197 -6.54 -8.77 -25.60
C SER A 197 -6.93 -10.14 -26.15
N ASN A 198 -7.95 -10.77 -25.57
CA ASN A 198 -8.47 -12.09 -25.98
C ASN A 198 -9.55 -12.00 -27.07
N LYS A 199 -10.01 -10.77 -27.40
CA LYS A 199 -11.02 -10.48 -28.43
C LYS A 199 -12.39 -11.13 -28.17
N ASP A 200 -12.76 -11.24 -26.90
CA ASP A 200 -14.06 -11.76 -26.48
C ASP A 200 -15.16 -10.69 -26.48
N GLY A 201 -14.83 -9.44 -26.78
CA GLY A 201 -15.73 -8.32 -26.82
C GLY A 201 -15.90 -7.61 -25.49
N PHE A 202 -15.18 -8.02 -24.44
CA PHE A 202 -15.18 -7.37 -23.13
C PHE A 202 -13.83 -6.71 -22.84
N MET A 203 -13.84 -5.67 -22.02
CA MET A 203 -12.62 -5.07 -21.55
C MET A 203 -11.93 -6.00 -20.53
N ASP A 204 -10.63 -6.30 -20.73
CA ASP A 204 -9.82 -7.08 -19.79
C ASP A 204 -9.77 -6.46 -18.39
N MET A 205 -9.83 -5.13 -18.33
CA MET A 205 -9.78 -4.33 -17.12
C MET A 205 -10.65 -3.09 -17.27
N PRO A 206 -11.31 -2.60 -16.21
CA PRO A 206 -12.09 -1.38 -16.27
C PRO A 206 -11.19 -0.16 -16.52
N LYS A 207 -11.78 0.87 -17.12
CA LYS A 207 -11.22 2.22 -17.06
C LYS A 207 -11.24 2.68 -15.62
N VAL A 208 -10.18 3.33 -15.17
CA VAL A 208 -10.06 3.82 -13.79
C VAL A 208 -9.64 5.27 -13.81
N ARG A 209 -10.25 6.08 -12.95
CA ARG A 209 -9.77 7.41 -12.60
C ARG A 209 -9.84 7.56 -11.09
N GLN A 210 -8.70 7.80 -10.45
CA GLN A 210 -8.62 7.91 -9.01
C GLN A 210 -7.88 9.17 -8.58
N TYR A 211 -8.45 9.86 -7.59
CA TYR A 211 -7.83 10.96 -6.86
C TYR A 211 -7.75 10.57 -5.39
N ASN A 212 -6.61 10.73 -4.77
CA ASN A 212 -6.42 10.35 -3.39
C ASN A 212 -5.49 11.36 -2.70
N VAL A 213 -5.94 11.92 -1.60
CA VAL A 213 -5.22 12.93 -0.83
C VAL A 213 -5.23 12.53 0.62
N MET A 214 -4.07 12.53 1.27
CA MET A 214 -3.97 12.31 2.71
C MET A 214 -3.13 13.40 3.34
N ASN A 215 -3.70 14.07 4.33
CA ASN A 215 -3.01 15.04 5.16
C ASN A 215 -2.83 14.46 6.57
N ARG A 216 -1.62 14.56 7.11
CA ARG A 216 -1.25 13.94 8.38
C ARG A 216 -0.52 14.95 9.27
N TRP A 217 -0.81 14.91 10.54
CA TRP A 217 -0.20 15.74 11.56
C TRP A 217 0.25 14.88 12.73
N ALA A 218 1.39 15.21 13.30
CA ALA A 218 1.90 14.56 14.50
C ALA A 218 2.47 15.58 15.46
N TYR A 219 2.03 15.47 16.72
CA TYR A 219 2.62 16.17 17.85
C TYR A 219 3.25 15.14 18.78
N VAL A 220 4.52 15.32 19.10
CA VAL A 220 5.29 14.41 19.94
C VAL A 220 5.96 15.17 21.06
N SER A 221 5.65 14.81 22.30
CA SER A 221 6.31 15.33 23.51
C SER A 221 6.66 14.19 24.45
N PRO A 222 7.49 14.41 25.47
CA PRO A 222 7.92 13.34 26.38
C PRO A 222 6.78 12.61 27.10
N GLY A 223 5.63 13.30 27.31
CA GLY A 223 4.49 12.70 28.04
C GLY A 223 3.23 12.50 27.18
N PHE A 224 3.24 12.95 25.91
CA PHE A 224 2.04 12.90 25.08
C PHE A 224 2.36 12.82 23.60
N ILE A 225 1.68 11.91 22.90
CA ILE A 225 1.76 11.78 21.45
C ILE A 225 0.34 11.93 20.89
N SER A 226 0.19 12.76 19.86
CA SER A 226 -1.06 12.93 19.12
C SER A 226 -0.80 12.81 17.62
N GLN A 227 -1.63 12.05 16.92
CA GLN A 227 -1.55 11.88 15.47
C GLN A 227 -2.95 12.02 14.88
N LEU A 228 -3.08 12.95 13.92
CA LEU A 228 -4.30 13.16 13.13
C LEU A 228 -4.00 12.83 11.67
N SER A 229 -4.87 12.08 11.04
CA SER A 229 -4.83 11.81 9.59
C SER A 229 -6.21 12.06 9.00
N ILE A 230 -6.26 12.82 7.92
CA ILE A 230 -7.47 13.07 7.13
C ILE A 230 -7.20 12.60 5.71
N ARG A 231 -8.11 11.81 5.15
CA ARG A 231 -7.97 11.26 3.81
C ARG A 231 -9.24 11.47 3.00
N LEU A 232 -9.05 11.85 1.75
CA LEU A 232 -10.09 12.03 0.74
C LEU A 232 -9.75 11.15 -0.45
N LEU A 233 -10.69 10.33 -0.88
CA LEU A 233 -10.55 9.47 -2.06
C LEU A 233 -11.78 9.63 -2.94
N ARG A 234 -11.54 9.74 -4.23
CA ARG A 234 -12.54 9.57 -5.29
C ARG A 234 -12.02 8.54 -6.29
N ASP A 235 -12.81 7.50 -6.55
CA ASP A 235 -12.48 6.42 -7.48
C ASP A 235 -13.65 6.17 -8.42
N GLU A 236 -13.39 6.22 -9.71
CA GLU A 236 -14.37 5.98 -10.77
C GLU A 236 -13.87 4.82 -11.64
N ARG A 237 -14.73 3.81 -11.82
CA ARG A 237 -14.44 2.62 -12.60
C ARG A 237 -15.54 2.39 -13.60
N ASN A 238 -15.19 2.18 -14.85
CA ASN A 238 -16.13 1.89 -15.93
C ASN A 238 -15.62 0.69 -16.73
N GLY A 239 -16.39 -0.39 -16.74
CA GLY A 239 -16.06 -1.65 -17.42
C GLY A 239 -17.22 -2.19 -18.24
N GLY A 240 -17.02 -3.33 -18.85
CA GLY A 240 -17.99 -4.03 -19.65
C GLY A 240 -17.55 -4.28 -21.09
N THR A 241 -18.45 -4.15 -22.04
CA THR A 241 -18.21 -4.41 -23.46
C THR A 241 -17.18 -3.45 -24.04
N SER A 242 -16.21 -3.95 -24.79
CA SER A 242 -15.22 -3.12 -25.48
C SER A 242 -15.86 -2.36 -26.66
N ALA A 243 -15.27 -1.21 -27.02
CA ALA A 243 -15.76 -0.40 -28.15
C ALA A 243 -15.67 -1.14 -29.50
N HIS A 244 -14.90 -2.20 -29.58
CA HIS A 244 -14.69 -3.01 -30.80
C HIS A 244 -15.45 -4.34 -30.75
N ALA A 245 -16.32 -4.55 -29.77
CA ALA A 245 -17.10 -5.77 -29.67
C ALA A 245 -18.09 -5.89 -30.85
N HIS A 246 -18.07 -7.00 -31.54
CA HIS A 246 -19.06 -7.37 -32.56
C HIS A 246 -20.29 -7.97 -31.85
N LEU A 247 -21.17 -7.10 -31.34
CA LEU A 247 -22.43 -7.53 -30.74
C LEU A 247 -23.41 -8.00 -31.78
N ALA A 248 -24.16 -9.04 -31.47
CA ALA A 248 -25.29 -9.46 -32.35
C ALA A 248 -26.31 -8.33 -32.46
N HIS A 249 -26.98 -8.25 -33.62
CA HIS A 249 -27.93 -7.19 -33.87
C HIS A 249 -29.04 -7.16 -32.82
N GLY A 250 -29.25 -6.00 -32.19
CA GLY A 250 -30.27 -5.84 -31.14
C GLY A 250 -29.79 -6.19 -29.71
N VAL A 251 -28.56 -6.65 -29.52
CA VAL A 251 -27.98 -6.87 -28.18
C VAL A 251 -27.35 -5.58 -27.67
N PRO A 252 -27.84 -4.98 -26.56
CA PRO A 252 -27.25 -3.78 -26.00
C PRO A 252 -25.86 -4.10 -25.41
N PRO A 253 -24.89 -3.15 -25.47
CA PRO A 253 -23.62 -3.33 -24.83
C PRO A 253 -23.79 -3.43 -23.31
N TYR A 254 -23.10 -4.39 -22.69
CA TYR A 254 -23.02 -4.46 -21.25
C TYR A 254 -22.10 -3.36 -20.74
N ALA A 255 -22.54 -2.61 -19.74
CA ALA A 255 -21.74 -1.58 -19.08
C ALA A 255 -21.94 -1.66 -17.57
N THR A 256 -20.84 -1.54 -16.85
CA THR A 256 -20.84 -1.42 -15.40
C THR A 256 -20.07 -0.18 -15.00
N SER A 257 -20.58 0.54 -14.00
CA SER A 257 -19.92 1.72 -13.44
C SER A 257 -19.92 1.62 -11.93
N ALA A 258 -18.78 1.85 -11.32
CA ALA A 258 -18.63 1.96 -9.88
C ALA A 258 -18.01 3.31 -9.55
N HIS A 259 -18.67 4.05 -8.66
CA HIS A 259 -18.20 5.33 -8.15
C HIS A 259 -18.06 5.25 -6.63
N THR A 260 -16.91 5.66 -6.12
CA THR A 260 -16.62 5.63 -4.71
C THR A 260 -16.06 6.97 -4.26
N ASP A 261 -16.78 7.66 -3.39
CA ASP A 261 -16.26 8.78 -2.62
C ASP A 261 -16.03 8.31 -1.18
N ARG A 262 -14.83 8.52 -0.66
CA ARG A 262 -14.46 8.07 0.69
C ARG A 262 -13.79 9.19 1.46
N TYR A 263 -14.29 9.43 2.65
CA TYR A 263 -13.82 10.45 3.58
C TYR A 263 -13.43 9.76 4.89
N GLU A 264 -12.18 9.90 5.31
CA GLU A 264 -11.65 9.28 6.51
C GLU A 264 -11.00 10.34 7.39
N ALA A 265 -11.26 10.26 8.69
CA ALA A 265 -10.52 10.98 9.72
C ALA A 265 -10.11 10.01 10.83
N GLN A 266 -8.85 10.00 11.19
CA GLN A 266 -8.29 9.15 12.22
C GLN A 266 -7.48 10.00 13.18
N TRP A 267 -7.82 9.93 14.46
CA TRP A 267 -7.13 10.65 15.52
C TRP A 267 -6.70 9.69 16.62
N LYS A 268 -5.39 9.59 16.85
CA LYS A 268 -4.78 8.76 17.87
C LYS A 268 -4.08 9.60 18.89
N ASN A 269 -4.27 9.30 20.16
CA ASN A 269 -3.58 9.92 21.27
C ASN A 269 -2.98 8.86 22.17
N ALA A 270 -1.79 9.13 22.69
CA ALA A 270 -1.14 8.31 23.70
C ALA A 270 -0.57 9.18 24.80
N VAL A 271 -0.84 8.81 26.04
CA VAL A 271 -0.24 9.41 27.23
C VAL A 271 0.84 8.47 27.71
N LEU A 272 2.06 8.97 27.85
CA LEU A 272 3.22 8.20 28.29
C LEU A 272 3.43 8.45 29.79
N PHE A 273 3.21 7.44 30.61
CA PHE A 273 3.47 7.51 32.05
C PHE A 273 4.96 7.25 32.33
N GLN A 274 5.56 8.04 33.22
CA GLN A 274 7.00 7.94 33.54
C GLN A 274 7.39 6.61 34.19
N ASP A 275 6.43 5.88 34.74
CA ASP A 275 6.65 4.59 35.45
C ASP A 275 6.73 3.38 34.49
N GLY A 276 6.74 3.59 33.19
CA GLY A 276 6.74 2.50 32.21
C GLY A 276 5.47 1.63 32.21
N ARG A 277 4.41 2.07 32.84
CA ARG A 277 3.06 1.49 32.80
C ARG A 277 2.27 2.15 31.68
N ASN A 278 2.28 1.53 30.51
CA ASN A 278 1.49 1.94 29.35
C ASN A 278 0.38 0.93 29.09
#